data_955b9c2ad6295eaeeea23d688b813581
#
_entry.id   955b9c2ad6295eaeeea23d688b813581
#
_cell.length_a   1.000
_cell.length_b   1.000
_cell.length_c   1.000
_cell.angle_alpha   90.00
_cell.angle_beta   90.00
_cell.angle_gamma   90.00
#
_symmetry.space_group_name_H-M   'P 1'
#
loop_
_entity.id
_entity.type
_entity.pdbx_description
1 polymer ?
#
loop_
_entity_poly.entity_id
_entity_poly.type
_entity_poly.pdbx_seq_one_letter_code
_entity_poly.pdbx_strand_id
1 'polypeptide(L)'
;MPPALLCVNDFMAPIQRNVRRLLAGCMVLLLNLGLTGCGPSDQPPRAVLLQALGLQIQLTQSAIARSLELEPVGVPDVSRVRVEEQESIRFGDQRGIHLIGRFDWRLPSDSVRVDSPFELFLERGERGQSWRLAQPVGSSDGTSQDWITHPLPIDPL
;
A
#
# COMPACT_ATOMS: atom_id res chain seq x y z
N MET A 1 1.37 -44.72 -71.43
CA MET A 1 1.78 -43.35 -71.01
C MET A 1 0.97 -42.95 -69.81
N PRO A 2 1.52 -42.96 -68.59
CA PRO A 2 0.83 -42.43 -67.45
C PRO A 2 1.28 -40.97 -67.17
N PRO A 3 0.38 -40.06 -66.73
CA PRO A 3 0.76 -38.71 -66.40
C PRO A 3 1.36 -38.62 -64.99
N ALA A 4 2.40 -37.79 -64.91
CA ALA A 4 3.12 -37.49 -63.69
C ALA A 4 2.24 -36.74 -62.71
N LEU A 5 2.02 -37.32 -61.51
CA LEU A 5 1.49 -36.63 -60.35
C LEU A 5 2.65 -35.84 -59.69
N LEU A 6 2.71 -34.53 -59.92
CA LEU A 6 3.62 -33.61 -59.31
C LEU A 6 3.26 -33.49 -57.79
N CYS A 7 4.24 -33.85 -56.97
CA CYS A 7 4.16 -33.64 -55.50
C CYS A 7 4.03 -32.17 -55.12
N VAL A 8 2.84 -31.75 -54.74
CA VAL A 8 2.54 -30.43 -54.20
C VAL A 8 2.95 -30.33 -52.71
N ASN A 9 3.41 -31.43 -52.12
CA ASN A 9 3.63 -31.50 -50.65
C ASN A 9 4.95 -30.91 -50.14
N ASP A 10 5.93 -30.65 -51.04
CA ASP A 10 7.26 -30.19 -50.59
C ASP A 10 7.39 -28.66 -50.41
N PHE A 11 6.41 -27.89 -50.89
CA PHE A 11 6.49 -26.43 -50.79
C PHE A 11 5.93 -25.87 -49.46
N MET A 12 5.14 -26.67 -48.73
CA MET A 12 4.50 -26.19 -47.45
C MET A 12 5.35 -26.41 -46.20
N ALA A 13 6.34 -27.28 -46.24
CA ALA A 13 7.15 -27.63 -45.08
C ALA A 13 8.00 -26.48 -44.48
N PRO A 14 8.60 -25.56 -45.25
CA PRO A 14 9.40 -24.46 -44.69
C PRO A 14 8.54 -23.37 -44.04
N ILE A 15 7.36 -23.13 -44.58
CA ILE A 15 6.44 -22.07 -44.05
C ILE A 15 5.92 -22.47 -42.66
N GLN A 16 5.53 -23.70 -42.47
CA GLN A 16 5.00 -24.22 -41.24
C GLN A 16 6.04 -24.24 -40.11
N ARG A 17 7.31 -24.47 -40.44
CA ARG A 17 8.45 -24.41 -39.49
C ARG A 17 8.73 -22.99 -38.99
N ASN A 18 8.64 -22.01 -39.89
CA ASN A 18 8.86 -20.61 -39.56
C ASN A 18 7.68 -20.02 -38.74
N VAL A 19 6.45 -20.39 -39.06
CA VAL A 19 5.25 -19.98 -38.27
C VAL A 19 5.31 -20.55 -36.85
N ARG A 20 5.72 -21.83 -36.68
CA ARG A 20 5.90 -22.42 -35.33
C ARG A 20 7.01 -21.72 -34.52
N ARG A 21 8.10 -21.29 -35.14
CA ARG A 21 9.19 -20.55 -34.50
C ARG A 21 8.75 -19.14 -34.12
N LEU A 22 7.97 -18.46 -34.95
CA LEU A 22 7.39 -17.15 -34.66
C LEU A 22 6.36 -17.21 -33.52
N LEU A 23 5.49 -18.24 -33.52
CA LEU A 23 4.53 -18.46 -32.44
C LEU A 23 5.21 -18.78 -31.10
N ALA A 24 6.25 -19.61 -31.12
CA ALA A 24 7.06 -19.91 -29.94
C ALA A 24 7.79 -18.66 -29.42
N GLY A 25 8.32 -17.81 -30.29
CA GLY A 25 8.97 -16.55 -29.94
C GLY A 25 8.00 -15.55 -29.33
N CYS A 26 6.81 -15.38 -29.89
CA CYS A 26 5.75 -14.53 -29.34
C CYS A 26 5.26 -15.00 -27.97
N MET A 27 5.14 -16.32 -27.77
CA MET A 27 4.70 -16.89 -26.51
C MET A 27 5.74 -16.66 -25.40
N VAL A 28 7.03 -16.79 -25.71
CA VAL A 28 8.13 -16.48 -24.76
C VAL A 28 8.17 -14.97 -24.44
N LEU A 29 7.93 -14.12 -25.46
CA LEU A 29 7.89 -12.67 -25.25
C LEU A 29 6.70 -12.25 -24.34
N LEU A 30 5.53 -12.84 -24.52
CA LEU A 30 4.35 -12.60 -23.70
C LEU A 30 4.52 -13.11 -22.27
N LEU A 31 5.23 -14.22 -22.05
CA LEU A 31 5.55 -14.70 -20.70
C LEU A 31 6.50 -13.75 -19.96
N ASN A 32 7.42 -13.08 -20.65
CA ASN A 32 8.33 -12.13 -20.02
C ASN A 32 7.69 -10.78 -19.69
N LEU A 33 6.60 -10.38 -20.37
CA LEU A 33 5.86 -9.16 -20.03
C LEU A 33 4.98 -9.31 -18.78
N GLY A 34 4.67 -10.53 -18.35
CA GLY A 34 3.86 -10.80 -17.14
C GLY A 34 4.64 -10.78 -15.82
N LEU A 35 5.98 -10.68 -15.82
CA LEU A 35 6.83 -10.77 -14.64
C LEU A 35 7.31 -9.41 -14.07
N THR A 36 6.91 -8.29 -14.67
CA THR A 36 7.32 -6.95 -14.21
C THR A 36 6.39 -6.33 -13.17
N GLY A 37 5.59 -7.14 -12.46
CA GLY A 37 4.60 -6.70 -11.49
C GLY A 37 5.03 -6.71 -10.01
N CYS A 38 6.31 -6.93 -9.68
CA CYS A 38 6.82 -6.78 -8.31
C CYS A 38 7.71 -5.54 -8.21
N GLY A 39 7.13 -4.35 -8.33
CA GLY A 39 7.71 -3.17 -7.71
C GLY A 39 7.75 -3.40 -6.18
N PRO A 40 8.73 -2.83 -5.44
CA PRO A 40 8.67 -2.86 -3.99
C PRO A 40 7.31 -2.29 -3.60
N SER A 41 6.49 -3.09 -2.91
CA SER A 41 5.19 -2.61 -2.45
C SER A 41 5.46 -1.42 -1.53
N ASP A 42 5.06 -0.24 -1.96
CA ASP A 42 5.19 1.01 -1.17
C ASP A 42 4.26 0.95 0.06
N GLN A 43 3.66 -0.20 0.29
CA GLN A 43 2.77 -0.46 1.40
C GLN A 43 3.57 -0.54 2.71
N PRO A 44 3.19 0.23 3.72
CA PRO A 44 3.85 0.19 5.01
C PRO A 44 3.69 -1.19 5.66
N PRO A 45 4.71 -1.66 6.40
CA PRO A 45 4.61 -2.90 7.16
C PRO A 45 3.38 -2.91 8.09
N ARG A 46 2.78 -4.08 8.30
CA ARG A 46 1.62 -4.21 9.19
C ARG A 46 1.86 -3.65 10.59
N ALA A 47 3.07 -3.82 11.13
CA ALA A 47 3.45 -3.29 12.43
C ALA A 47 3.35 -1.75 12.46
N VAL A 48 3.77 -1.07 11.40
CA VAL A 48 3.66 0.38 11.24
C VAL A 48 2.20 0.82 11.27
N LEU A 49 1.31 0.10 10.56
CA LEU A 49 -0.13 0.41 10.54
C LEU A 49 -0.75 0.28 11.93
N LEU A 50 -0.45 -0.80 12.64
CA LEU A 50 -0.96 -1.03 14.00
C LEU A 50 -0.50 0.07 14.97
N GLN A 51 0.77 0.43 14.92
CA GLN A 51 1.34 1.50 15.75
C GLN A 51 0.76 2.87 15.41
N ALA A 52 0.62 3.19 14.12
CA ALA A 52 0.09 4.47 13.68
C ALA A 52 -1.37 4.65 14.11
N LEU A 53 -2.21 3.61 13.95
CA LEU A 53 -3.60 3.63 14.40
C LEU A 53 -3.70 3.74 15.92
N GLY A 54 -2.88 2.98 16.66
CA GLY A 54 -2.81 3.09 18.11
C GLY A 54 -2.43 4.49 18.57
N LEU A 55 -1.40 5.09 17.94
CA LEU A 55 -0.96 6.45 18.25
C LEU A 55 -2.04 7.48 17.88
N GLN A 56 -2.72 7.35 16.75
CA GLN A 56 -3.80 8.26 16.35
C GLN A 56 -4.96 8.26 17.37
N ILE A 57 -5.37 7.06 17.82
CA ILE A 57 -6.39 6.94 18.87
C ILE A 57 -5.90 7.59 20.18
N GLN A 58 -4.67 7.29 20.58
CA GLN A 58 -4.09 7.83 21.81
C GLN A 58 -4.00 9.36 21.79
N LEU A 59 -3.58 9.97 20.68
CA LEU A 59 -3.52 11.42 20.52
C LEU A 59 -4.92 12.03 20.61
N THR A 60 -5.92 11.42 19.97
CA THR A 60 -7.32 11.86 20.03
C THR A 60 -7.87 11.77 21.45
N GLN A 61 -7.68 10.63 22.13
CA GLN A 61 -8.14 10.44 23.50
C GLN A 61 -7.46 11.41 24.48
N SER A 62 -6.16 11.64 24.31
CA SER A 62 -5.41 12.59 25.13
C SER A 62 -5.86 14.04 24.93
N ALA A 63 -6.25 14.40 23.70
CA ALA A 63 -6.80 15.72 23.41
C ALA A 63 -8.18 15.92 24.08
N ILE A 64 -9.05 14.90 23.99
CA ILE A 64 -10.37 14.91 24.66
C ILE A 64 -10.21 14.96 26.18
N ALA A 65 -9.36 14.11 26.76
CA ALA A 65 -9.12 14.06 28.19
C ALA A 65 -8.63 15.42 28.72
N ARG A 66 -7.69 16.06 28.03
CA ARG A 66 -7.20 17.41 28.38
C ARG A 66 -8.31 18.48 28.34
N SER A 67 -9.17 18.44 27.31
CA SER A 67 -10.24 19.42 27.14
C SER A 67 -11.33 19.27 28.20
N LEU A 68 -11.49 18.08 28.77
CA LEU A 68 -12.49 17.76 29.80
C LEU A 68 -11.88 17.61 31.19
N GLU A 69 -10.58 17.89 31.36
CA GLU A 69 -9.85 17.73 32.64
C GLU A 69 -9.95 16.30 33.22
N LEU A 70 -9.94 15.29 32.31
CA LEU A 70 -10.01 13.88 32.67
C LEU A 70 -8.64 13.19 32.55
N GLU A 71 -8.48 12.07 33.24
CA GLU A 71 -7.31 11.22 33.06
C GLU A 71 -7.38 10.45 31.72
N PRO A 72 -6.26 10.29 31.00
CA PRO A 72 -6.21 9.51 29.76
C PRO A 72 -6.58 8.03 29.98
N VAL A 73 -7.36 7.47 29.07
CA VAL A 73 -7.77 6.06 29.10
C VAL A 73 -6.71 5.20 28.45
N GLY A 74 -5.67 4.80 29.12
CA GLY A 74 -4.68 3.77 28.71
C GLY A 74 -4.36 3.61 27.21
N VAL A 75 -3.55 2.58 26.89
CA VAL A 75 -3.13 2.31 25.51
C VAL A 75 -4.22 1.52 24.76
N PRO A 76 -4.65 1.94 23.56
CA PRO A 76 -5.61 1.19 22.77
C PRO A 76 -5.02 -0.11 22.22
N ASP A 77 -5.83 -1.15 22.14
CA ASP A 77 -5.52 -2.41 21.45
C ASP A 77 -6.10 -2.37 20.04
N VAL A 78 -5.25 -2.47 19.04
CA VAL A 78 -5.61 -2.37 17.60
C VAL A 78 -5.38 -3.71 16.92
N SER A 79 -6.35 -4.15 16.13
CA SER A 79 -6.32 -5.43 15.43
C SER A 79 -7.04 -5.37 14.08
N ARG A 80 -6.95 -6.46 13.31
CA ARG A 80 -7.65 -6.70 12.04
C ARG A 80 -7.65 -5.51 11.06
N VAL A 81 -6.51 -4.87 10.89
CA VAL A 81 -6.37 -3.76 9.94
C VAL A 81 -6.49 -4.27 8.50
N ARG A 82 -7.35 -3.62 7.72
CA ARG A 82 -7.56 -3.83 6.28
C ARG A 82 -7.46 -2.49 5.58
N VAL A 83 -6.51 -2.38 4.67
CA VAL A 83 -6.37 -1.22 3.79
C VAL A 83 -7.29 -1.44 2.59
N GLU A 84 -8.13 -0.47 2.28
CA GLU A 84 -9.07 -0.48 1.15
C GLU A 84 -8.54 0.39 0.02
N GLU A 85 -7.94 1.53 0.35
CA GLU A 85 -7.37 2.47 -0.61
C GLU A 85 -5.98 2.91 -0.15
N GLN A 86 -5.08 3.11 -1.13
CA GLN A 86 -3.73 3.60 -0.90
C GLN A 86 -3.34 4.56 -2.00
N GLU A 87 -2.87 5.74 -1.61
CA GLU A 87 -2.38 6.77 -2.52
C GLU A 87 -1.01 7.27 -2.08
N SER A 88 -0.10 7.46 -3.03
CA SER A 88 1.19 8.10 -2.77
C SER A 88 1.01 9.61 -2.76
N ILE A 89 1.40 10.25 -1.66
CA ILE A 89 1.29 11.71 -1.47
C ILE A 89 2.64 12.33 -1.11
N ARG A 90 2.67 13.65 -1.02
CA ARG A 90 3.83 14.42 -0.58
C ARG A 90 3.49 15.34 0.58
N PHE A 91 4.40 15.41 1.55
CA PHE A 91 4.42 16.37 2.65
C PHE A 91 5.60 17.34 2.41
N GLY A 92 5.37 18.43 1.67
CA GLY A 92 6.47 19.24 1.16
C GLY A 92 7.39 18.42 0.26
N ASP A 93 8.67 18.29 0.64
CA ASP A 93 9.66 17.49 -0.10
C ASP A 93 9.67 16.00 0.28
N GLN A 94 9.02 15.62 1.37
CA GLN A 94 9.00 14.26 1.87
C GLN A 94 7.93 13.41 1.17
N ARG A 95 8.26 12.12 0.96
CA ARG A 95 7.31 11.15 0.42
C ARG A 95 6.45 10.60 1.53
N GLY A 96 5.19 10.35 1.21
CA GLY A 96 4.27 9.72 2.14
C GLY A 96 3.19 8.93 1.43
N ILE A 97 2.31 8.37 2.25
CA ILE A 97 1.22 7.52 1.80
C ILE A 97 -0.04 7.94 2.56
N HIS A 98 -1.11 8.12 1.83
CA HIS A 98 -2.47 8.24 2.34
C HIS A 98 -3.15 6.88 2.27
N LEU A 99 -3.77 6.46 3.35
CA LEU A 99 -4.40 5.15 3.51
C LEU A 99 -5.81 5.31 4.07
N ILE A 100 -6.75 4.64 3.43
CA ILE A 100 -8.13 4.50 3.91
C ILE A 100 -8.40 3.01 4.11
N GLY A 101 -9.16 2.68 5.15
CA GLY A 101 -9.49 1.30 5.41
C GLY A 101 -10.34 1.10 6.65
N ARG A 102 -10.30 -0.13 7.16
CA ARG A 102 -11.08 -0.54 8.34
C ARG A 102 -10.23 -1.34 9.31
N PHE A 103 -10.57 -1.25 10.60
CA PHE A 103 -9.85 -1.94 11.66
C PHE A 103 -10.75 -2.21 12.86
N ASP A 104 -10.29 -3.08 13.74
CA ASP A 104 -10.92 -3.29 15.03
C ASP A 104 -10.03 -2.72 16.13
N TRP A 105 -10.66 -2.16 17.14
CA TRP A 105 -9.93 -1.59 18.28
C TRP A 105 -10.77 -1.57 19.54
N ARG A 106 -10.10 -1.42 20.69
CA ARG A 106 -10.74 -1.20 21.99
C ARG A 106 -9.83 -0.38 22.91
N LEU A 107 -10.44 0.33 23.82
CA LEU A 107 -9.75 0.88 24.99
C LEU A 107 -9.70 -0.16 26.11
N PRO A 108 -8.77 -0.03 27.09
CA PRO A 108 -8.78 -0.86 28.28
C PRO A 108 -10.16 -0.88 28.94
N SER A 109 -10.66 -2.07 29.26
CA SER A 109 -11.98 -2.31 29.86
C SER A 109 -13.21 -2.03 28.98
N ASP A 110 -13.02 -1.62 27.72
CA ASP A 110 -14.10 -1.41 26.75
C ASP A 110 -14.36 -2.65 25.88
N SER A 111 -15.56 -2.72 25.30
CA SER A 111 -15.89 -3.69 24.26
C SER A 111 -15.14 -3.38 22.96
N VAL A 112 -14.86 -4.44 22.17
CA VAL A 112 -14.22 -4.27 20.86
C VAL A 112 -15.15 -3.50 19.91
N ARG A 113 -14.64 -2.46 19.29
CA ARG A 113 -15.27 -1.76 18.18
C ARG A 113 -14.81 -2.40 16.89
N VAL A 114 -15.72 -3.06 16.21
CA VAL A 114 -15.44 -3.83 15.00
C VAL A 114 -15.66 -2.95 13.78
N ASP A 115 -14.82 -3.17 12.75
CA ASP A 115 -15.00 -2.59 11.42
C ASP A 115 -15.06 -1.06 11.40
N SER A 116 -14.30 -0.41 12.28
CA SER A 116 -14.21 1.05 12.35
C SER A 116 -13.45 1.60 11.14
N PRO A 117 -13.94 2.64 10.47
CA PRO A 117 -13.19 3.27 9.38
C PRO A 117 -11.98 4.02 9.91
N PHE A 118 -10.91 4.07 9.11
CA PHE A 118 -9.77 4.93 9.36
C PHE A 118 -9.30 5.67 8.12
N GLU A 119 -8.66 6.77 8.36
CA GLU A 119 -7.87 7.54 7.41
C GLU A 119 -6.53 7.84 8.06
N LEU A 120 -5.44 7.48 7.40
CA LEU A 120 -4.07 7.61 7.88
C LEU A 120 -3.18 8.27 6.86
N PHE A 121 -2.35 9.17 7.35
CA PHE A 121 -1.29 9.80 6.58
C PHE A 121 0.05 9.40 7.19
N LEU A 122 0.90 8.73 6.42
CA LEU A 122 2.20 8.25 6.86
C LEU A 122 3.31 8.90 6.04
N GLU A 123 4.19 9.65 6.70
CA GLU A 123 5.41 10.19 6.11
C GLU A 123 6.51 9.12 6.18
N ARG A 124 7.23 8.95 5.08
CA ARG A 124 8.37 8.05 4.99
C ARG A 124 9.66 8.84 5.15
N GLY A 125 10.50 8.45 6.10
CA GLY A 125 11.79 9.09 6.29
C GLY A 125 12.73 8.94 5.09
N GLU A 126 13.71 9.83 4.95
CA GLU A 126 14.60 9.94 3.79
C GLU A 126 15.27 8.63 3.38
N ARG A 127 15.66 7.80 4.35
CA ARG A 127 16.28 6.49 4.11
C ARG A 127 15.28 5.36 3.91
N GLY A 128 13.97 5.65 3.92
CA GLY A 128 12.91 4.66 3.75
C GLY A 128 12.73 3.66 4.90
N GLN A 129 13.46 3.82 6.00
CA GLN A 129 13.47 2.87 7.13
C GLN A 129 12.61 3.35 8.31
N SER A 130 12.28 4.62 8.38
CA SER A 130 11.45 5.20 9.44
C SER A 130 10.10 5.66 8.90
N TRP A 131 9.12 5.65 9.78
CA TRP A 131 7.78 6.13 9.51
C TRP A 131 7.33 7.12 10.57
N ARG A 132 6.53 8.08 10.16
CA ARG A 132 5.93 9.08 11.03
C ARG A 132 4.44 9.16 10.72
N LEU A 133 3.62 9.25 11.74
CA LEU A 133 2.21 9.60 11.59
C LEU A 133 2.11 11.10 11.29
N ALA A 134 1.50 11.48 10.18
CA ALA A 134 1.23 12.86 9.84
C ALA A 134 -0.25 13.19 10.13
N GLN A 135 -0.50 14.34 10.73
CA GLN A 135 -1.85 14.84 11.02
C GLN A 135 -2.02 16.22 10.40
N PRO A 136 -3.13 16.46 9.67
CA PRO A 136 -3.44 17.79 9.17
C PRO A 136 -3.83 18.72 10.32
N VAL A 137 -3.30 19.93 10.33
CA VAL A 137 -3.57 20.92 11.40
C VAL A 137 -4.19 22.20 10.90
N GLY A 138 -4.64 22.23 9.66
CA GLY A 138 -5.15 23.42 9.03
C GLY A 138 -4.12 24.05 8.12
N SER A 139 -4.32 25.29 7.77
CA SER A 139 -3.47 26.06 6.87
C SER A 139 -3.12 27.39 7.52
N SER A 140 -1.84 27.66 7.68
CA SER A 140 -1.38 28.94 8.26
C SER A 140 -1.54 30.11 7.30
N ASP A 141 -1.52 29.83 5.99
CA ASP A 141 -1.64 30.84 4.91
C ASP A 141 -2.97 30.76 4.13
N GLY A 142 -3.85 29.81 4.49
CA GLY A 142 -5.13 29.58 3.82
C GLY A 142 -5.00 28.93 2.43
N THR A 143 -3.79 28.57 2.00
CA THR A 143 -3.52 28.02 0.65
C THR A 143 -2.91 26.63 0.66
N SER A 144 -2.16 26.29 1.70
CA SER A 144 -1.50 24.99 1.84
C SER A 144 -1.88 24.30 3.15
N GLN A 145 -2.02 22.97 3.11
CA GLN A 145 -2.28 22.17 4.30
C GLN A 145 -1.00 22.05 5.14
N ASP A 146 -1.06 22.48 6.39
CA ASP A 146 0.02 22.26 7.36
C ASP A 146 -0.11 20.90 8.03
N TRP A 147 1.04 20.29 8.37
CA TRP A 147 1.13 18.95 8.93
C TRP A 147 1.96 18.90 10.20
N ILE A 148 1.48 18.22 11.21
CA ILE A 148 2.27 17.81 12.36
C ILE A 148 2.62 16.34 12.22
N THR A 149 3.90 15.98 12.42
CA THR A 149 4.35 14.59 12.32
C THR A 149 4.82 14.04 13.65
N HIS A 150 4.40 12.82 13.95
CA HIS A 150 4.74 12.07 15.16
C HIS A 150 5.59 10.85 14.80
N PRO A 151 6.78 10.67 15.37
CA PRO A 151 7.60 9.50 15.10
C PRO A 151 6.89 8.22 15.59
N LEU A 152 6.97 7.15 14.79
CA LEU A 152 6.50 5.84 15.21
C LEU A 152 7.69 5.08 15.78
N PRO A 153 7.63 4.64 17.06
CA PRO A 153 8.66 3.78 17.63
C PRO A 153 8.53 2.40 16.97
N ILE A 154 9.29 2.18 15.90
CA ILE A 154 9.40 0.85 15.31
C ILE A 154 10.55 0.18 16.06
N ASP A 155 10.24 -0.72 16.97
CA ASP A 155 11.24 -1.60 17.52
C ASP A 155 11.81 -2.45 16.37
N PRO A 156 13.11 -2.38 16.09
CA PRO A 156 13.74 -3.30 15.15
C PRO A 156 13.58 -4.71 15.71
N LEU A 157 12.86 -5.58 14.98
CA LEU A 157 12.79 -7.02 15.25
C LEU A 157 14.15 -7.67 15.10
#